data_b5757e9ab36b333d4ea755906b67b00d
#
_entry.id   b5757e9ab36b333d4ea755906b67b00d
#
_cell.length_a   1.000
_cell.length_b   1.000
_cell.length_c   1.000
_cell.angle_alpha   90.00
_cell.angle_beta   90.00
_cell.angle_gamma   90.00
#
_symmetry.space_group_name_H-M   'P 1'
#
loop_
_entity.id
_entity.type
_entity.pdbx_description
1 polymer ?
#
loop_
_entity_poly.entity_id
_entity_poly.type
_entity_poly.pdbx_seq_one_letter_code
_entity_poly.pdbx_strand_id
1 'polypeptide(L)'
;PVKCVYPYGLGEYQYQCHIADEHATAFINSGFNFEAFNGRLRKWDAKYGFCQFFDTKEYKRLGGENENFIAYGYEDDERHMRFNLLSSVARLTDNVFHLEHGRTKNSWFNNPHCEDNKKLWELLKVKGKKSLLKYYEEVDYIKRRNG
;
A
#
# COMPACT_ATOMS: atom_id res chain seq x y z
N PRO A 1 13.02 -15.46 7.32
CA PRO A 1 13.27 -14.31 6.43
C PRO A 1 12.01 -13.49 6.26
N VAL A 2 12.15 -12.16 6.25
CA VAL A 2 11.06 -11.21 6.02
C VAL A 2 10.53 -11.38 4.59
N LYS A 3 9.21 -11.30 4.42
CA LYS A 3 8.52 -11.56 3.16
C LYS A 3 7.84 -10.33 2.54
N CYS A 4 7.63 -9.29 3.33
CA CYS A 4 7.20 -7.97 2.86
C CYS A 4 8.04 -6.91 3.55
N VAL A 5 8.59 -5.97 2.79
CA VAL A 5 9.39 -4.86 3.32
C VAL A 5 8.83 -3.54 2.82
N TYR A 6 8.51 -2.66 3.75
CA TYR A 6 8.30 -1.24 3.48
C TYR A 6 9.65 -0.53 3.68
N PRO A 7 10.22 0.09 2.64
CA PRO A 7 11.53 0.76 2.76
C PRO A 7 11.46 2.06 3.57
N TYR A 8 10.39 2.30 4.32
CA TYR A 8 10.12 3.51 5.08
C TYR A 8 9.24 3.23 6.29
N GLY A 9 9.15 4.19 7.19
CA GLY A 9 8.10 4.23 8.21
C GLY A 9 8.42 3.50 9.51
N LEU A 10 9.71 3.30 9.85
CA LEU A 10 10.13 2.81 11.15
C LEU A 10 10.65 3.97 12.03
N GLY A 11 10.10 4.10 13.25
CA GLY A 11 10.52 5.11 14.23
C GLY A 11 10.20 6.54 13.79
N GLU A 12 11.15 7.44 13.96
CA GLU A 12 11.03 8.87 13.59
C GLU A 12 10.93 9.11 12.08
N TYR A 13 11.26 8.12 11.26
CA TYR A 13 11.16 8.15 9.79
C TYR A 13 9.83 7.55 9.31
N GLN A 14 8.75 7.86 10.02
CA GLN A 14 7.42 7.34 9.69
C GLN A 14 6.69 8.15 8.62
N TYR A 15 7.38 9.05 7.93
CA TYR A 15 6.71 10.01 7.07
C TYR A 15 6.69 9.63 5.60
N GLN A 16 5.56 9.89 5.00
CA GLN A 16 5.41 10.05 3.57
C GLN A 16 5.64 11.52 3.24
N CYS A 17 6.57 11.80 2.35
CA CYS A 17 6.90 13.16 1.94
C CYS A 17 6.23 13.46 0.61
N HIS A 18 5.28 14.40 0.60
CA HIS A 18 4.60 14.81 -0.60
C HIS A 18 5.29 16.02 -1.23
N ILE A 19 5.66 15.90 -2.49
CA ILE A 19 6.27 16.94 -3.31
C ILE A 19 5.19 17.49 -4.24
N ALA A 20 4.84 18.76 -4.09
CA ALA A 20 3.86 19.39 -4.97
C ALA A 20 4.34 19.36 -6.45
N ASP A 21 3.40 19.27 -7.37
CA ASP A 21 3.68 19.12 -8.80
C ASP A 21 4.60 20.22 -9.35
N GLU A 22 4.39 21.47 -8.93
CA GLU A 22 5.26 22.60 -9.29
C GLU A 22 6.71 22.47 -8.81
N HIS A 23 6.99 21.61 -7.85
CA HIS A 23 8.32 21.38 -7.30
C HIS A 23 8.96 20.06 -7.75
N ALA A 24 8.20 19.18 -8.41
CA ALA A 24 8.65 17.84 -8.77
C ALA A 24 9.92 17.85 -9.63
N THR A 25 9.93 18.67 -10.70
CA THR A 25 11.09 18.79 -11.60
C THR A 25 12.34 19.29 -10.89
N ALA A 26 12.20 20.32 -10.04
CA ALA A 26 13.32 20.86 -9.28
C ALA A 26 13.87 19.86 -8.27
N PHE A 27 12.99 19.08 -7.61
CA PHE A 27 13.38 18.02 -6.70
C PHE A 27 14.17 16.90 -7.39
N ILE A 28 13.69 16.44 -8.56
CA ILE A 28 14.39 15.43 -9.36
C ILE A 28 15.77 15.96 -9.80
N ASN A 29 15.82 17.18 -10.33
CA ASN A 29 17.05 17.79 -10.82
C ASN A 29 18.08 18.07 -9.71
N SER A 30 17.64 18.19 -8.46
CA SER A 30 18.54 18.30 -7.30
C SER A 30 19.20 16.97 -6.89
N GLY A 31 18.89 15.85 -7.58
CA GLY A 31 19.29 14.51 -7.19
C GLY A 31 18.53 14.01 -5.97
N PHE A 32 17.26 14.40 -5.84
CA PHE A 32 16.39 14.05 -4.71
C PHE A 32 16.92 14.62 -3.36
N ASN A 33 17.52 15.78 -3.40
CA ASN A 33 18.06 16.42 -2.21
C ASN A 33 16.94 16.93 -1.30
N PHE A 34 16.66 16.16 -0.25
CA PHE A 34 15.60 16.44 0.72
C PHE A 34 15.80 17.75 1.46
N GLU A 35 17.05 18.05 1.86
CA GLU A 35 17.37 19.25 2.65
C GLU A 35 17.06 20.54 1.88
N ALA A 36 17.28 20.55 0.56
CA ALA A 36 16.97 21.70 -0.28
C ALA A 36 15.45 22.02 -0.33
N PHE A 37 14.61 21.07 0.04
CA PHE A 37 13.14 21.19 0.00
C PHE A 37 12.49 21.17 1.39
N ASN A 38 13.28 21.17 2.46
CA ASN A 38 12.76 21.23 3.82
C ASN A 38 11.86 22.48 4.00
N GLY A 39 10.66 22.28 4.46
CA GLY A 39 9.61 23.32 4.54
C GLY A 39 8.71 23.43 3.31
N ARG A 40 9.06 22.81 2.16
CA ARG A 40 8.21 22.69 0.96
C ARG A 40 7.53 21.32 0.86
N LEU A 41 7.83 20.44 1.81
CA LEU A 41 7.31 19.08 1.86
C LEU A 41 6.17 19.00 2.85
N ARG A 42 5.09 18.33 2.43
CA ARG A 42 4.08 17.85 3.38
C ARG A 42 4.50 16.48 3.89
N LYS A 43 4.57 16.35 5.20
CA LYS A 43 4.84 15.07 5.86
C LYS A 43 3.55 14.50 6.41
N TRP A 44 3.29 13.24 6.12
CA TRP A 44 2.12 12.50 6.58
C TRP A 44 2.59 11.23 7.28
N ASP A 45 1.78 10.74 8.21
CA ASP A 45 2.04 9.45 8.84
C ASP A 45 2.14 8.37 7.78
N ALA A 46 3.16 7.53 7.90
CA ALA A 46 3.36 6.41 7.00
C ALA A 46 2.19 5.43 7.08
N LYS A 47 1.59 5.15 5.94
CA LYS A 47 0.54 4.16 5.77
C LYS A 47 1.11 2.88 5.14
N TYR A 48 0.31 2.19 4.36
CA TYR A 48 0.63 0.87 3.82
C TYR A 48 0.81 0.86 2.29
N GLY A 49 0.63 1.99 1.65
CA GLY A 49 0.80 2.17 0.21
C GLY A 49 2.20 2.63 -0.22
N PHE A 50 2.28 3.27 -1.38
CA PHE A 50 3.41 3.95 -2.02
C PHE A 50 4.55 3.04 -2.50
N CYS A 51 5.26 2.34 -1.61
CA CYS A 51 6.40 1.50 -1.99
C CYS A 51 6.47 0.28 -1.08
N GLN A 52 6.50 -0.89 -1.71
CA GLN A 52 6.53 -2.17 -1.01
C GLN A 52 7.33 -3.17 -1.82
N PHE A 53 8.12 -4.00 -1.14
CA PHE A 53 8.86 -5.11 -1.75
C PHE A 53 8.36 -6.43 -1.19
N PHE A 54 8.09 -7.38 -2.07
CA PHE A 54 7.55 -8.68 -1.71
C PHE A 54 8.47 -9.82 -2.17
N ASP A 55 8.58 -10.86 -1.36
CA ASP A 55 8.97 -12.17 -1.87
C ASP A 55 7.91 -12.65 -2.87
N THR A 56 8.28 -12.83 -4.12
CA THR A 56 7.33 -13.14 -5.20
C THR A 56 6.56 -14.44 -4.97
N LYS A 57 7.21 -15.45 -4.40
CA LYS A 57 6.55 -16.75 -4.12
C LYS A 57 5.51 -16.57 -3.03
N GLU A 58 5.87 -15.85 -1.98
CA GLU A 58 4.97 -15.59 -0.87
C GLU A 58 3.80 -14.69 -1.27
N TYR A 59 4.06 -13.66 -2.06
CA TYR A 59 3.02 -12.80 -2.60
C TYR A 59 1.96 -13.58 -3.40
N LYS A 60 2.41 -14.48 -4.29
CA LYS A 60 1.52 -15.36 -5.05
C LYS A 60 0.78 -16.35 -4.16
N ARG A 61 1.49 -16.97 -3.20
CA ARG A 61 0.90 -17.91 -2.24
C ARG A 61 -0.23 -17.28 -1.42
N LEU A 62 -0.10 -16.02 -1.06
CA LEU A 62 -1.10 -15.27 -0.30
C LEU A 62 -2.18 -14.61 -1.18
N GLY A 63 -2.22 -14.89 -2.48
CA GLY A 63 -3.29 -14.45 -3.37
C GLY A 63 -3.00 -13.19 -4.19
N GLY A 64 -1.80 -12.62 -4.09
CA GLY A 64 -1.43 -11.41 -4.84
C GLY A 64 -2.25 -10.18 -4.42
N GLU A 65 -2.67 -9.37 -5.38
CA GLU A 65 -3.67 -8.33 -5.14
C GLU A 65 -5.06 -8.96 -4.99
N ASN A 66 -5.84 -8.43 -4.06
CA ASN A 66 -7.23 -8.82 -3.92
C ASN A 66 -8.08 -8.07 -4.96
N GLU A 67 -8.37 -8.74 -6.09
CA GLU A 67 -9.08 -8.16 -7.24
C GLU A 67 -10.53 -7.77 -6.93
N ASN A 68 -11.04 -8.06 -5.75
CA ASN A 68 -12.35 -7.61 -5.31
C ASN A 68 -12.35 -6.16 -4.80
N PHE A 69 -11.17 -5.57 -4.52
CA PHE A 69 -11.03 -4.14 -4.34
C PHE A 69 -10.92 -3.46 -5.71
N ILE A 70 -11.85 -2.59 -6.02
CA ILE A 70 -11.92 -1.94 -7.33
C ILE A 70 -11.44 -0.48 -7.21
N ALA A 71 -10.41 -0.13 -7.96
CA ALA A 71 -9.75 1.18 -7.93
C ALA A 71 -9.23 1.51 -6.52
N TYR A 72 -9.27 2.77 -6.10
CA TYR A 72 -8.72 3.23 -4.84
C TYR A 72 -9.57 2.86 -3.62
N GLY A 73 -8.94 2.39 -2.57
CA GLY A 73 -9.45 2.34 -1.20
C GLY A 73 -9.39 0.97 -0.52
N TYR A 74 -8.67 0.92 0.59
CA TYR A 74 -8.50 -0.22 1.52
C TYR A 74 -7.71 -1.43 0.99
N GLU A 75 -7.29 -1.46 -0.27
CA GLU A 75 -6.49 -2.54 -0.84
C GLU A 75 -5.11 -2.67 -0.16
N ASP A 76 -4.49 -1.54 0.15
CA ASP A 76 -3.21 -1.48 0.85
C ASP A 76 -3.34 -1.90 2.32
N ASP A 77 -4.40 -1.47 3.00
CA ASP A 77 -4.70 -1.85 4.39
C ASP A 77 -4.92 -3.36 4.49
N GLU A 78 -5.69 -3.93 3.56
CA GLU A 78 -5.94 -5.36 3.49
C GLU A 78 -4.65 -6.15 3.25
N ARG A 79 -3.86 -5.75 2.26
CA ARG A 79 -2.61 -6.41 1.92
C ARG A 79 -1.63 -6.38 3.11
N HIS A 80 -1.50 -5.23 3.76
CA HIS A 80 -0.67 -5.10 4.96
C HIS A 80 -1.14 -6.02 6.08
N MET A 81 -2.43 -6.00 6.42
CA MET A 81 -3.04 -6.84 7.43
C MET A 81 -2.83 -8.33 7.12
N ARG A 82 -3.06 -8.74 5.87
CA ARG A 82 -2.89 -10.12 5.41
C ARG A 82 -1.46 -10.61 5.58
N PHE A 83 -0.47 -9.83 5.15
CA PHE A 83 0.94 -10.18 5.32
C PHE A 83 1.37 -10.22 6.79
N ASN A 84 0.90 -9.30 7.62
CA ASN A 84 1.16 -9.35 9.06
C ASN A 84 0.58 -10.60 9.72
N LEU A 85 -0.62 -11.00 9.33
CA LEU A 85 -1.32 -12.13 9.94
C LEU A 85 -0.79 -13.48 9.46
N LEU A 86 -0.46 -13.58 8.16
CA LEU A 86 -0.16 -14.86 7.50
C LEU A 86 1.32 -15.08 7.18
N SER A 87 2.14 -14.06 7.30
CA SER A 87 3.56 -14.09 6.90
C SER A 87 4.42 -13.21 7.81
N SER A 88 5.25 -12.35 7.23
CA SER A 88 6.13 -11.44 7.96
C SER A 88 6.33 -10.12 7.24
N VAL A 89 6.26 -9.03 7.99
CA VAL A 89 6.43 -7.66 7.51
C VAL A 89 7.55 -6.97 8.28
N ALA A 90 8.36 -6.18 7.59
CA ALA A 90 9.32 -5.26 8.20
C ALA A 90 9.18 -3.87 7.61
N ARG A 91 9.66 -2.87 8.35
CA ARG A 91 9.83 -1.49 7.91
C ARG A 91 11.28 -1.07 8.10
N LEU A 92 11.76 -0.21 7.21
CA LEU A 92 13.08 0.40 7.32
C LEU A 92 12.96 1.86 7.77
N THR A 93 14.09 2.39 8.24
CA THR A 93 14.22 3.78 8.73
C THR A 93 14.53 4.71 7.56
N ASP A 94 13.53 4.99 6.72
CA ASP A 94 13.69 5.93 5.63
C ASP A 94 12.38 6.66 5.33
N ASN A 95 12.43 7.63 4.42
CA ASN A 95 11.28 8.33 3.90
C ASN A 95 10.91 7.79 2.53
N VAL A 96 9.64 7.89 2.17
CA VAL A 96 9.18 7.72 0.81
C VAL A 96 8.68 9.06 0.27
N PHE A 97 9.01 9.36 -0.98
CA PHE A 97 8.62 10.59 -1.64
C PHE A 97 7.51 10.32 -2.64
N HIS A 98 6.41 11.03 -2.49
CA HIS A 98 5.31 11.00 -3.43
C HIS A 98 5.28 12.29 -4.23
N LEU A 99 5.55 12.19 -5.53
CA LEU A 99 5.38 13.30 -6.45
C LEU A 99 3.89 13.46 -6.71
N GLU A 100 3.34 14.61 -6.32
CA GLU A 100 1.91 14.89 -6.51
C GLU A 100 1.56 14.93 -7.99
N HIS A 101 0.39 14.44 -8.32
CA HIS A 101 -0.15 14.39 -9.67
C HIS A 101 -1.65 14.65 -9.66
N GLY A 102 -2.20 14.97 -10.84
CA GLY A 102 -3.64 15.18 -11.00
C GLY A 102 -4.45 13.95 -10.59
N ARG A 103 -5.64 14.19 -10.06
CA ARG A 103 -6.57 13.13 -9.63
C ARG A 103 -7.58 12.82 -10.72
N THR A 104 -7.91 11.55 -10.86
CA THR A 104 -8.97 11.07 -11.75
C THR A 104 -10.26 10.79 -10.99
N LYS A 105 -11.34 10.50 -11.71
CA LYS A 105 -12.63 10.13 -11.12
C LYS A 105 -12.59 8.84 -10.26
N ASN A 106 -11.59 8.00 -10.46
CA ASN A 106 -11.42 6.75 -9.69
C ASN A 106 -10.41 6.89 -8.54
N SER A 107 -9.93 8.10 -8.26
CA SER A 107 -8.98 8.38 -7.21
C SER A 107 -9.70 8.82 -5.93
N TRP A 108 -9.19 8.43 -4.78
CA TRP A 108 -9.68 8.86 -3.47
C TRP A 108 -11.19 8.64 -3.31
N PHE A 109 -11.88 9.53 -2.56
CA PHE A 109 -13.33 9.43 -2.32
C PHE A 109 -14.20 9.61 -3.57
N ASN A 110 -13.63 9.95 -4.71
CA ASN A 110 -14.34 10.00 -5.99
C ASN A 110 -14.54 8.62 -6.61
N ASN A 111 -13.88 7.58 -6.09
CA ASN A 111 -14.10 6.22 -6.55
C ASN A 111 -15.54 5.77 -6.24
N PRO A 112 -16.35 5.41 -7.23
CA PRO A 112 -17.72 4.94 -7.01
C PRO A 112 -17.80 3.64 -6.23
N HIS A 113 -16.70 2.87 -6.15
CA HIS A 113 -16.60 1.60 -5.43
C HIS A 113 -16.08 1.77 -4.00
N CYS A 114 -15.85 2.99 -3.53
CA CYS A 114 -15.24 3.25 -2.21
C CYS A 114 -16.02 2.61 -1.05
N GLU A 115 -17.36 2.71 -1.07
CA GLU A 115 -18.20 2.09 -0.04
C GLU A 115 -18.20 0.56 -0.09
N ASP A 116 -18.12 -0.05 -1.27
CA ASP A 116 -18.04 -1.50 -1.40
C ASP A 116 -16.67 -2.01 -0.99
N ASN A 117 -15.60 -1.31 -1.34
CA ASN A 117 -14.26 -1.58 -0.84
C ASN A 117 -14.21 -1.50 0.70
N LYS A 118 -14.85 -0.50 1.29
CA LYS A 118 -14.95 -0.35 2.74
C LYS A 118 -15.67 -1.53 3.39
N LYS A 119 -16.82 -1.94 2.86
CA LYS A 119 -17.57 -3.10 3.36
C LYS A 119 -16.73 -4.38 3.28
N LEU A 120 -16.03 -4.59 2.17
CA LEU A 120 -15.12 -5.72 2.00
C LEU A 120 -13.98 -5.68 3.04
N TRP A 121 -13.36 -4.51 3.24
CA TRP A 121 -12.34 -4.34 4.27
C TRP A 121 -12.86 -4.67 5.67
N GLU A 122 -14.02 -4.12 6.05
CA GLU A 122 -14.65 -4.39 7.36
C GLU A 122 -14.93 -5.89 7.55
N LEU A 123 -15.31 -6.61 6.49
CA LEU A 123 -15.49 -8.05 6.51
C LEU A 123 -14.17 -8.81 6.69
N LEU A 124 -13.10 -8.38 6.02
CA LEU A 124 -11.82 -9.09 6.02
C LEU A 124 -11.00 -8.83 7.29
N LYS A 125 -10.98 -7.59 7.78
CA LYS A 125 -10.14 -7.20 8.92
C LYS A 125 -10.48 -7.93 10.23
N VAL A 126 -11.69 -8.45 10.37
CA VAL A 126 -12.11 -9.22 11.56
C VAL A 126 -11.85 -10.72 11.44
N LYS A 127 -11.38 -11.20 10.28
CA LYS A 127 -11.08 -12.62 10.09
C LYS A 127 -9.78 -13.00 10.79
N GLY A 128 -9.85 -14.10 11.55
CA GLY A 128 -8.65 -14.75 12.05
C GLY A 128 -7.89 -15.50 10.92
N LYS A 129 -6.67 -15.94 11.23
CA LYS A 129 -5.75 -16.59 10.30
C LYS A 129 -6.38 -17.70 9.44
N LYS A 130 -7.09 -18.65 10.06
CA LYS A 130 -7.73 -19.77 9.33
C LYS A 130 -8.82 -19.28 8.36
N SER A 131 -9.66 -18.36 8.81
CA SER A 131 -10.77 -17.84 7.99
C SER A 131 -10.27 -16.98 6.85
N LEU A 132 -9.16 -16.27 7.03
CA LEU A 132 -8.56 -15.47 5.97
C LEU A 132 -7.89 -16.35 4.92
N LEU A 133 -7.15 -17.39 5.33
CA LEU A 133 -6.60 -18.38 4.41
C LEU A 133 -7.70 -19.04 3.56
N LYS A 134 -8.78 -19.50 4.21
CA LYS A 134 -9.92 -20.09 3.50
C LYS A 134 -10.53 -19.13 2.49
N TYR A 135 -10.70 -17.85 2.84
CA TYR A 135 -11.19 -16.85 1.89
C TYR A 135 -10.32 -16.80 0.63
N TYR A 136 -8.98 -16.79 0.77
CA TYR A 136 -8.06 -16.73 -0.37
C TYR A 136 -7.94 -18.06 -1.14
N GLU A 137 -8.32 -19.18 -0.57
CA GLU A 137 -8.45 -20.46 -1.30
C GLU A 137 -9.73 -20.52 -2.15
N GLU A 138 -10.79 -19.85 -1.73
CA GLU A 138 -12.14 -19.95 -2.32
C GLU A 138 -12.51 -18.79 -3.25
N VAL A 139 -11.80 -17.67 -3.20
CA VAL A 139 -12.15 -16.48 -3.98
C VAL A 139 -11.95 -16.71 -5.50
N ASP A 140 -12.89 -16.26 -6.29
CA ASP A 140 -13.01 -16.62 -7.71
C ASP A 140 -11.81 -16.22 -8.57
N TYR A 141 -11.21 -15.05 -8.32
CA TYR A 141 -10.05 -14.62 -9.09
C TYR A 141 -8.82 -15.51 -8.86
N ILE A 142 -8.65 -16.10 -7.69
CA ILE A 142 -7.58 -17.07 -7.41
C ILE A 142 -7.85 -18.37 -8.17
N LYS A 143 -9.09 -18.86 -8.19
CA LYS A 143 -9.46 -20.05 -8.95
C LYS A 143 -9.19 -19.87 -10.45
N ARG A 144 -9.52 -18.69 -11.01
CA ARG A 144 -9.24 -18.36 -12.41
C ARG A 144 -7.76 -18.33 -12.76
N ARG A 145 -6.88 -17.91 -11.81
CA ARG A 145 -5.43 -17.88 -12.03
C ARG A 145 -4.76 -19.25 -12.00
N ASN A 146 -5.39 -20.22 -11.32
CA ASN A 146 -4.84 -21.56 -11.10
C ASN A 146 -5.45 -22.62 -12.03
N GLY A 147 -6.48 -22.31 -12.81
CA GLY A 147 -7.11 -23.16 -13.80
C GLY A 147 -6.63 -22.86 -15.22
#